data_9cfd65e42d8c61f3359fb67b8af47b34
#
_entry.id   9cfd65e42d8c61f3359fb67b8af47b34
#
_cell.length_a   1.000
_cell.length_b   1.000
_cell.length_c   1.000
_cell.angle_alpha   90.00
_cell.angle_beta   90.00
_cell.angle_gamma   90.00
#
_symmetry.space_group_name_H-M   'P 1'
#
loop_
_entity.id
_entity.type
_entity.pdbx_description
1 polymer ?
#
loop_
_entity_poly.entity_id
_entity_poly.type
_entity_poly.pdbx_seq_one_letter_code
_entity_poly.pdbx_strand_id
1 'polypeptide(L)'
;MKLTVPFPRSYWVVPGKFLAGYYPGSRDPSTALRKLEGLLEHGIRHVINLMEEHERNFSGETFVPYEQQLENIAAKGDIPIKLVYMPIRDTDVPTVEGMVAILDEIDGAIQQNSCVYLHCWGGRGRTGTAVGCYLARHGMGVGEAALDLLSTL
;
A
#
# COMPACT_ATOMS: atom_id res chain seq x y z
N MET A 1 15.13 16.71 4.67
CA MET A 1 13.73 17.08 4.97
C MET A 1 12.88 15.84 5.07
N LYS A 2 12.08 15.73 6.13
CA LYS A 2 11.21 14.57 6.32
C LYS A 2 9.94 14.75 5.51
N LEU A 3 9.59 13.78 4.66
CA LEU A 3 8.36 13.84 3.87
C LEU A 3 7.14 13.63 4.74
N THR A 4 6.07 14.37 4.45
CA THR A 4 4.77 14.13 5.09
C THR A 4 4.13 12.88 4.52
N VAL A 5 3.17 12.31 5.26
CA VAL A 5 2.38 11.16 4.83
C VAL A 5 0.92 11.58 4.64
N PRO A 6 0.17 10.90 3.74
CA PRO A 6 -1.21 11.28 3.46
C PRO A 6 -2.17 11.09 4.62
N PHE A 7 -1.88 10.14 5.52
CA PHE A 7 -2.70 9.86 6.71
C PHE A 7 -1.87 9.06 7.72
N PRO A 8 -2.29 9.02 9.00
CA PRO A 8 -1.62 8.18 10.00
C PRO A 8 -1.65 6.70 9.58
N ARG A 9 -0.66 5.93 10.02
CA ARG A 9 -0.50 4.51 9.67
C ARG A 9 -0.12 4.29 8.21
N SER A 10 0.46 5.31 7.59
CA SER A 10 1.19 5.17 6.33
C SER A 10 2.61 5.65 6.54
N TYR A 11 3.55 5.10 5.77
CA TYR A 11 4.98 5.41 5.94
C TYR A 11 5.74 5.23 4.64
N TRP A 12 6.73 6.08 4.43
CA TRP A 12 7.60 5.98 3.26
C TRP A 12 8.64 4.87 3.46
N VAL A 13 8.59 3.86 2.61
CA VAL A 13 9.64 2.84 2.52
C VAL A 13 10.81 3.41 1.72
N VAL A 14 10.50 4.01 0.57
CA VAL A 14 11.46 4.77 -0.24
C VAL A 14 10.84 6.15 -0.46
N PRO A 15 11.42 7.20 0.13
CA PRO A 15 10.83 8.54 0.05
C PRO A 15 10.49 8.98 -1.37
N GLY A 16 9.24 9.38 -1.59
CA GLY A 16 8.77 9.84 -2.89
C GLY A 16 8.53 8.75 -3.93
N LYS A 17 8.79 7.47 -3.60
CA LYS A 17 8.68 6.37 -4.57
C LYS A 17 7.79 5.23 -4.09
N PHE A 18 7.88 4.86 -2.81
CA PHE A 18 7.16 3.71 -2.28
C PHE A 18 6.64 4.02 -0.88
N LEU A 19 5.33 4.11 -0.77
CA LEU A 19 4.60 4.32 0.48
C LEU A 19 3.87 3.02 0.83
N ALA A 20 3.80 2.69 2.11
CA ALA A 20 3.06 1.52 2.57
C ALA A 20 2.15 1.93 3.74
N GLY A 21 1.11 1.16 3.97
CA GLY A 21 0.22 1.46 5.07
C GLY A 21 -1.03 0.59 5.10
N TYR A 22 -2.06 1.11 5.72
CA TYR A 22 -3.30 0.38 5.95
C TYR A 22 -4.35 0.72 4.87
N TYR A 23 -5.50 0.06 4.97
CA TYR A 23 -6.66 0.25 4.10
C TYR A 23 -7.00 1.73 3.94
N PRO A 24 -7.06 2.25 2.69
CA PRO A 24 -7.21 3.69 2.46
C PRO A 24 -8.66 4.19 2.34
N GLY A 25 -9.64 3.30 2.50
CA GLY A 25 -11.05 3.69 2.49
C GLY A 25 -11.59 3.96 3.88
N SER A 26 -12.89 4.16 3.99
CA SER A 26 -13.60 4.35 5.25
C SER A 26 -15.10 4.18 5.04
N ARG A 27 -15.82 3.82 6.09
CA ARG A 27 -17.28 3.85 6.09
C ARG A 27 -17.83 5.27 6.13
N ASP A 28 -17.04 6.20 6.70
CA ASP A 28 -17.37 7.62 6.69
C ASP A 28 -16.92 8.23 5.36
N PRO A 29 -17.85 8.70 4.50
CA PRO A 29 -17.49 9.19 3.17
C PRO A 29 -16.50 10.34 3.17
N SER A 30 -16.58 11.26 4.14
CA SER A 30 -15.68 12.40 4.20
C SER A 30 -14.25 11.97 4.60
N THR A 31 -14.14 11.00 5.48
CA THR A 31 -12.84 10.42 5.86
C THR A 31 -12.22 9.68 4.68
N ALA A 32 -13.01 8.87 3.96
CA ALA A 32 -12.54 8.17 2.78
C ALA A 32 -12.04 9.17 1.73
N LEU A 33 -12.81 10.21 1.45
CA LEU A 33 -12.43 11.23 0.48
C LEU A 33 -11.10 11.88 0.83
N ARG A 34 -10.91 12.29 2.09
CA ARG A 34 -9.67 12.94 2.53
C ARG A 34 -8.47 12.02 2.38
N LYS A 35 -8.62 10.73 2.72
CA LYS A 35 -7.54 9.76 2.62
C LYS A 35 -7.14 9.53 1.16
N LEU A 36 -8.12 9.37 0.28
CA LEU A 36 -7.86 9.12 -1.13
C LEU A 36 -7.28 10.34 -1.82
N GLU A 37 -7.80 11.54 -1.52
CA GLU A 37 -7.21 12.78 -2.02
C GLU A 37 -5.78 12.92 -1.51
N GLY A 38 -5.52 12.58 -0.26
CA GLY A 38 -4.18 12.60 0.32
C GLY A 38 -3.19 11.73 -0.43
N LEU A 39 -3.60 10.52 -0.86
CA LEU A 39 -2.76 9.66 -1.67
C LEU A 39 -2.35 10.36 -2.97
N LEU A 40 -3.33 10.93 -3.68
CA LEU A 40 -3.07 11.60 -4.95
C LEU A 40 -2.20 12.84 -4.77
N GLU A 41 -2.43 13.63 -3.73
CA GLU A 41 -1.64 14.82 -3.41
C GLU A 41 -0.18 14.47 -3.08
N HIS A 42 0.06 13.29 -2.51
CA HIS A 42 1.41 12.81 -2.21
C HIS A 42 2.08 12.13 -3.40
N GLY A 43 1.46 12.17 -4.56
CA GLY A 43 2.05 11.66 -5.79
C GLY A 43 1.77 10.21 -6.11
N ILE A 44 0.94 9.52 -5.32
CA ILE A 44 0.62 8.11 -5.57
C ILE A 44 -0.08 7.97 -6.92
N ARG A 45 0.44 7.06 -7.77
CA ARG A 45 -0.09 6.77 -9.10
C ARG A 45 -0.30 5.29 -9.36
N HIS A 46 0.04 4.45 -8.37
CA HIS A 46 -0.02 2.99 -8.49
C HIS A 46 -0.36 2.42 -7.12
N VAL A 47 -1.50 1.76 -6.98
CA VAL A 47 -1.93 1.20 -5.71
C VAL A 47 -1.99 -0.33 -5.81
N ILE A 48 -1.35 -1.01 -4.87
CA ILE A 48 -1.37 -2.48 -4.78
C ILE A 48 -2.15 -2.85 -3.53
N ASN A 49 -3.26 -3.56 -3.73
CA ASN A 49 -4.15 -4.01 -2.67
C ASN A 49 -3.90 -5.49 -2.39
N LEU A 50 -3.45 -5.80 -1.18
CA LEU A 50 -3.17 -7.17 -0.74
C LEU A 50 -4.34 -7.83 -0.03
N MET A 51 -5.46 -7.13 0.13
CA MET A 51 -6.65 -7.67 0.80
C MET A 51 -7.39 -8.65 -0.09
N GLU A 52 -8.09 -9.60 0.53
CA GLU A 52 -9.00 -10.48 -0.19
C GLU A 52 -10.35 -9.78 -0.41
N GLU A 53 -11.05 -10.16 -1.47
CA GLU A 53 -12.40 -9.71 -1.71
C GLU A 53 -13.30 -10.17 -0.55
N HIS A 54 -14.20 -9.29 -0.10
CA HIS A 54 -15.13 -9.55 1.01
C HIS A 54 -14.47 -9.84 2.35
N GLU A 55 -13.21 -9.41 2.52
CA GLU A 55 -12.51 -9.52 3.80
C GLU A 55 -13.27 -8.74 4.89
N ARG A 56 -13.21 -9.23 6.14
CA ARG A 56 -13.91 -8.62 7.27
C ARG A 56 -12.92 -8.14 8.32
N ASN A 57 -13.31 -7.06 9.03
CA ASN A 57 -12.52 -6.57 10.16
C ASN A 57 -12.81 -7.42 11.42
N PHE A 58 -12.23 -7.04 12.56
CA PHE A 58 -12.40 -7.78 13.81
C PHE A 58 -13.84 -7.79 14.33
N SER A 59 -14.65 -6.81 13.91
CA SER A 59 -16.07 -6.74 14.28
C SER A 59 -16.97 -7.55 13.34
N GLY A 60 -16.40 -8.24 12.35
CA GLY A 60 -17.13 -9.02 11.38
C GLY A 60 -17.74 -8.21 10.25
N GLU A 61 -17.39 -6.94 10.13
CA GLU A 61 -17.89 -6.07 9.08
C GLU A 61 -16.98 -6.10 7.86
N THR A 62 -17.58 -6.09 6.66
CA THR A 62 -16.83 -6.00 5.41
C THR A 62 -16.27 -4.58 5.23
N PHE A 63 -15.13 -4.49 4.53
CA PHE A 63 -14.56 -3.21 4.16
C PHE A 63 -15.32 -2.59 2.99
N VAL A 64 -15.51 -1.28 3.03
CA VAL A 64 -16.13 -0.54 1.93
C VAL A 64 -15.09 -0.44 0.80
N PRO A 65 -15.42 -0.87 -0.44
CA PRO A 65 -14.49 -0.71 -1.56
C PRO A 65 -14.22 0.77 -1.82
N TYR A 66 -12.97 1.10 -2.11
CA TYR A 66 -12.54 2.48 -2.36
C TYR A 66 -12.13 2.74 -3.81
N GLU A 67 -11.95 1.68 -4.59
CA GLU A 67 -11.31 1.75 -5.90
C GLU A 67 -12.05 2.66 -6.87
N GLN A 68 -13.37 2.53 -6.96
CA GLN A 68 -14.18 3.37 -7.84
C GLN A 68 -14.12 4.83 -7.42
N GLN A 69 -14.16 5.08 -6.12
CA GLN A 69 -14.07 6.45 -5.59
C GLN A 69 -12.72 7.07 -5.93
N LEU A 70 -11.64 6.31 -5.77
CA LEU A 70 -10.29 6.79 -6.10
C LEU A 70 -10.16 7.09 -7.59
N GLU A 71 -10.67 6.19 -8.44
CA GLU A 71 -10.66 6.41 -9.89
C GLU A 71 -11.45 7.66 -10.28
N ASN A 72 -12.60 7.89 -9.65
CA ASN A 72 -13.42 9.07 -9.91
C ASN A 72 -12.71 10.36 -9.51
N ILE A 73 -12.07 10.38 -8.35
CA ILE A 73 -11.31 11.54 -7.87
C ILE A 73 -10.14 11.82 -8.83
N ALA A 74 -9.41 10.79 -9.20
CA ALA A 74 -8.28 10.92 -10.11
C ALA A 74 -8.70 11.45 -11.47
N ALA A 75 -9.84 10.94 -12.01
CA ALA A 75 -10.35 11.37 -13.30
C ALA A 75 -10.72 12.84 -13.31
N LYS A 76 -11.27 13.38 -12.23
CA LYS A 76 -11.63 14.79 -12.12
C LYS A 76 -10.40 15.72 -12.23
N GLY A 77 -9.25 15.24 -11.80
CA GLY A 77 -8.00 15.99 -11.88
C GLY A 77 -7.12 15.59 -13.06
N ASP A 78 -7.61 14.78 -13.98
CA ASP A 78 -6.83 14.21 -15.09
C ASP A 78 -5.55 13.50 -14.59
N ILE A 79 -5.65 12.81 -13.45
CA ILE A 79 -4.54 12.12 -12.84
C ILE A 79 -4.59 10.64 -13.25
N PRO A 80 -3.55 10.09 -13.89
CA PRO A 80 -3.51 8.66 -14.18
C PRO A 80 -3.29 7.88 -12.89
N ILE A 81 -4.07 6.83 -12.66
CA ILE A 81 -3.93 5.96 -11.50
C ILE A 81 -4.11 4.51 -11.94
N LYS A 82 -3.25 3.62 -11.46
CA LYS A 82 -3.34 2.19 -11.71
C LYS A 82 -3.65 1.48 -10.40
N LEU A 83 -4.66 0.63 -10.40
CA LEU A 83 -5.06 -0.16 -9.26
C LEU A 83 -4.80 -1.63 -9.57
N VAL A 84 -4.04 -2.30 -8.71
CA VAL A 84 -3.66 -3.70 -8.87
C VAL A 84 -4.09 -4.48 -7.65
N TYR A 85 -4.77 -5.59 -7.87
CA TYR A 85 -5.27 -6.47 -6.82
C TYR A 85 -4.39 -7.72 -6.77
N MET A 86 -3.67 -7.90 -5.65
CA MET A 86 -2.75 -9.02 -5.46
C MET A 86 -3.01 -9.64 -4.08
N PRO A 87 -4.14 -10.34 -3.90
CA PRO A 87 -4.59 -10.75 -2.58
C PRO A 87 -3.69 -11.78 -1.90
N ILE A 88 -3.50 -11.57 -0.60
CA ILE A 88 -2.88 -12.53 0.30
C ILE A 88 -3.91 -12.78 1.41
N ARG A 89 -4.15 -14.04 1.76
CA ARG A 89 -5.06 -14.37 2.86
C ARG A 89 -4.54 -13.76 4.16
N ASP A 90 -5.43 -13.11 4.94
CA ASP A 90 -5.06 -12.52 6.21
C ASP A 90 -4.46 -13.58 7.14
N THR A 91 -3.45 -13.19 7.92
CA THR A 91 -2.64 -14.06 8.79
C THR A 91 -1.79 -15.09 8.07
N ASP A 92 -1.83 -15.15 6.73
CA ASP A 92 -0.97 -15.99 5.92
C ASP A 92 0.21 -15.23 5.36
N VAL A 93 1.20 -16.00 4.88
CA VAL A 93 2.31 -15.45 4.09
C VAL A 93 2.08 -15.87 2.64
N PRO A 94 2.48 -15.06 1.67
CA PRO A 94 2.37 -15.45 0.26
C PRO A 94 3.35 -16.56 -0.08
N THR A 95 3.07 -17.27 -1.17
CA THR A 95 4.05 -18.19 -1.75
C THR A 95 5.27 -17.39 -2.22
N VAL A 96 6.38 -18.09 -2.48
CA VAL A 96 7.58 -17.43 -3.03
C VAL A 96 7.25 -16.75 -4.35
N GLU A 97 6.53 -17.43 -5.25
CA GLU A 97 6.11 -16.87 -6.53
C GLU A 97 5.21 -15.63 -6.35
N GLY A 98 4.27 -15.70 -5.39
CA GLY A 98 3.38 -14.58 -5.09
C GLY A 98 4.13 -13.38 -4.58
N MET A 99 5.11 -13.58 -3.69
CA MET A 99 5.94 -12.49 -3.18
C MET A 99 6.81 -11.89 -4.29
N VAL A 100 7.43 -12.73 -5.13
CA VAL A 100 8.22 -12.24 -6.27
C VAL A 100 7.34 -11.38 -7.19
N ALA A 101 6.12 -11.82 -7.47
CA ALA A 101 5.20 -11.05 -8.30
C ALA A 101 4.88 -9.68 -7.69
N ILE A 102 4.66 -9.60 -6.38
CA ILE A 102 4.42 -8.34 -5.68
C ILE A 102 5.63 -7.42 -5.78
N LEU A 103 6.82 -7.95 -5.51
CA LEU A 103 8.05 -7.16 -5.56
C LEU A 103 8.35 -6.67 -6.98
N ASP A 104 8.10 -7.51 -7.98
CA ASP A 104 8.27 -7.13 -9.39
C ASP A 104 7.29 -6.03 -9.79
N GLU A 105 6.07 -6.08 -9.28
CA GLU A 105 5.06 -5.04 -9.55
C GLU A 105 5.50 -3.69 -8.94
N ILE A 106 6.03 -3.71 -7.72
CA ILE A 106 6.56 -2.51 -7.07
C ILE A 106 7.73 -1.93 -7.87
N ASP A 107 8.71 -2.79 -8.18
CA ASP A 107 9.92 -2.36 -8.90
C ASP A 107 9.58 -1.86 -10.30
N GLY A 108 8.66 -2.53 -10.99
CA GLY A 108 8.22 -2.11 -12.32
C GLY A 108 7.57 -0.73 -12.31
N ALA A 109 6.72 -0.46 -11.32
CA ALA A 109 6.08 0.84 -11.18
C ALA A 109 7.12 1.94 -10.92
N ILE A 110 8.05 1.70 -9.99
CA ILE A 110 9.10 2.66 -9.67
C ILE A 110 9.97 2.95 -10.89
N GLN A 111 10.30 1.93 -11.68
CA GLN A 111 11.08 2.11 -12.92
C GLN A 111 10.35 2.98 -13.94
N GLN A 112 9.03 3.00 -13.91
CA GLN A 112 8.21 3.85 -14.77
C GLN A 112 7.89 5.21 -14.13
N ASN A 113 8.57 5.55 -13.05
CA ASN A 113 8.36 6.78 -12.28
C ASN A 113 6.94 6.90 -11.70
N SER A 114 6.30 5.79 -11.42
CA SER A 114 5.01 5.75 -10.73
C SER A 114 5.23 5.52 -9.24
N CYS A 115 4.79 6.44 -8.41
CA CYS A 115 4.86 6.29 -6.97
C CYS A 115 3.83 5.27 -6.50
N VAL A 116 4.25 4.31 -5.66
CA VAL A 116 3.44 3.15 -5.27
C VAL A 116 2.90 3.30 -3.85
N TYR A 117 1.64 2.93 -3.65
CA TYR A 117 1.08 2.68 -2.33
C TYR A 117 0.69 1.20 -2.21
N LEU A 118 1.28 0.53 -1.23
CA LEU A 118 1.02 -0.88 -0.93
C LEU A 118 0.24 -0.97 0.38
N HIS A 119 -0.88 -1.71 0.39
CA HIS A 119 -1.65 -1.84 1.62
C HIS A 119 -2.31 -3.21 1.79
N CYS A 120 -2.61 -3.51 3.05
CA CYS A 120 -3.52 -4.57 3.46
C CYS A 120 -4.56 -3.95 4.39
N TRP A 121 -5.15 -4.72 5.30
CA TRP A 121 -6.11 -4.18 6.25
C TRP A 121 -5.44 -3.27 7.28
N GLY A 122 -4.51 -3.81 8.05
CA GLY A 122 -3.87 -3.08 9.15
C GLY A 122 -2.58 -2.37 8.79
N GLY A 123 -2.02 -2.66 7.61
CA GLY A 123 -0.76 -2.07 7.16
C GLY A 123 0.49 -2.66 7.82
N ARG A 124 0.36 -3.74 8.59
CA ARG A 124 1.48 -4.35 9.32
C ARG A 124 1.79 -5.78 8.87
N GLY A 125 0.82 -6.70 8.94
CA GLY A 125 1.07 -8.11 8.65
C GLY A 125 1.54 -8.37 7.23
N ARG A 126 0.58 -8.46 6.31
CA ARG A 126 0.85 -8.75 4.90
C ARG A 126 1.71 -7.66 4.26
N THR A 127 1.37 -6.40 4.52
CA THR A 127 2.13 -5.25 4.04
C THR A 127 3.55 -5.26 4.62
N GLY A 128 3.68 -5.47 5.92
CA GLY A 128 4.99 -5.53 6.58
C GLY A 128 5.87 -6.63 6.04
N THR A 129 5.30 -7.82 5.76
CA THR A 129 6.04 -8.92 5.16
C THR A 129 6.57 -8.54 3.77
N ALA A 130 5.72 -7.92 2.94
CA ALA A 130 6.12 -7.48 1.61
C ALA A 130 7.20 -6.39 1.69
N VAL A 131 7.06 -5.42 2.60
CA VAL A 131 8.05 -4.37 2.82
C VAL A 131 9.39 -4.96 3.27
N GLY A 132 9.35 -5.91 4.21
CA GLY A 132 10.58 -6.59 4.66
C GLY A 132 11.29 -7.30 3.52
N CYS A 133 10.54 -8.01 2.67
CA CYS A 133 11.11 -8.68 1.51
C CYS A 133 11.66 -7.68 0.49
N TYR A 134 10.97 -6.56 0.30
CA TYR A 134 11.45 -5.49 -0.58
C TYR A 134 12.80 -4.94 -0.09
N LEU A 135 12.90 -4.64 1.21
CA LEU A 135 14.14 -4.13 1.79
C LEU A 135 15.28 -5.14 1.63
N ALA A 136 14.99 -6.43 1.85
CA ALA A 136 16.00 -7.48 1.67
C ALA A 136 16.46 -7.59 0.21
N ARG A 137 15.51 -7.54 -0.74
CA ARG A 137 15.84 -7.61 -2.19
C ARG A 137 16.80 -6.50 -2.60
N HIS A 138 16.61 -5.30 -2.03
CA HIS A 138 17.40 -4.11 -2.42
C HIS A 138 18.61 -3.88 -1.51
N GLY A 139 18.96 -4.84 -0.66
CA GLY A 139 20.13 -4.72 0.21
C GLY A 139 19.99 -3.66 1.30
N MET A 140 18.76 -3.29 1.65
CA MET A 140 18.48 -2.27 2.66
C MET A 140 18.30 -2.88 4.05
N GLY A 141 18.49 -4.20 4.16
CA GLY A 141 18.37 -4.96 5.41
C GLY A 141 18.08 -6.43 5.08
N VAL A 142 18.46 -7.35 5.97
CA VAL A 142 18.23 -8.79 5.83
C VAL A 142 17.79 -9.35 7.18
N GLY A 143 16.71 -10.16 7.19
CA GLY A 143 16.22 -10.81 8.39
C GLY A 143 15.83 -9.79 9.48
N GLU A 144 16.44 -9.93 10.68
CA GLU A 144 16.15 -9.03 11.80
C GLU A 144 16.50 -7.57 11.49
N ALA A 145 17.56 -7.34 10.73
CA ALA A 145 17.93 -5.97 10.34
C ALA A 145 16.84 -5.32 9.51
N ALA A 146 16.20 -6.08 8.61
CA ALA A 146 15.08 -5.56 7.82
C ALA A 146 13.87 -5.23 8.71
N LEU A 147 13.58 -6.09 9.69
CA LEU A 147 12.48 -5.85 10.64
C LEU A 147 12.75 -4.63 11.53
N ASP A 148 13.99 -4.47 11.99
CA ASP A 148 14.38 -3.29 12.78
C ASP A 148 14.23 -2.01 11.96
N LEU A 149 14.66 -2.04 10.69
CA LEU A 149 14.52 -0.90 9.80
C LEU A 149 13.03 -0.56 9.59
N LEU A 150 12.19 -1.59 9.39
CA LEU A 150 10.76 -1.42 9.23
C LEU A 150 10.12 -0.77 10.47
N SER A 151 10.56 -1.13 11.66
CA SER A 151 10.01 -0.59 12.90
C SER A 151 10.35 0.89 13.12
N THR A 152 11.33 1.44 12.39
CA THR A 152 11.70 2.86 12.46
C THR A 152 10.98 3.72 11.43
N LEU A 153 10.25 3.10 10.53
CA LEU A 153 9.50 3.81 9.47
C LEU A 153 8.09 4.30 9.94
#